data_9d3e991fbb2fddac888d7a9361ae1490
#
_entry.id   9d3e991fbb2fddac888d7a9361ae1490
#
_cell.length_a   1.000
_cell.length_b   1.000
_cell.length_c   1.000
_cell.angle_alpha   90.00
_cell.angle_beta   90.00
_cell.angle_gamma   90.00
#
_symmetry.space_group_name_H-M   'P 1'
#
loop_
_entity.id
_entity.type
_entity.pdbx_description
1 polymer ?
#
loop_
_entity_poly.entity_id
_entity_poly.type
_entity_poly.pdbx_seq_one_letter_code
_entity_poly.pdbx_strand_id
1 'polypeptide(L)'
;MIGTLRRRRARRNATRHTDCAARAGVLFDGGYNCAQAVLQAATGRDDPELLAMAAAFGSGIGESGCLCGAVSGGVMALGLCGKAERGGELVAAFRAEFRTTCCRALSKDYRWLSREHLGNCRRLTVAAAGMVEKLLHD
;
A
#
# COMPACT_ATOMS: atom_id res chain seq x y z
N MET A 1 -4.73 -11.12 -19.45
CA MET A 1 -6.06 -10.53 -19.73
C MET A 1 -6.97 -10.50 -18.51
N ILE A 2 -7.16 -11.61 -17.82
CA ILE A 2 -8.03 -11.68 -16.62
C ILE A 2 -7.54 -10.70 -15.54
N GLY A 3 -6.24 -10.65 -15.28
CA GLY A 3 -5.67 -9.72 -14.29
C GLY A 3 -5.91 -8.26 -14.63
N THR A 4 -5.85 -7.89 -15.90
CA THR A 4 -6.07 -6.51 -16.35
C THR A 4 -7.53 -6.07 -16.15
N LEU A 5 -8.48 -6.94 -16.47
CA LEU A 5 -9.92 -6.68 -16.26
C LEU A 5 -10.23 -6.55 -14.77
N ARG A 6 -9.67 -7.44 -13.94
CA ARG A 6 -9.83 -7.41 -12.49
C ARG A 6 -9.32 -6.09 -11.91
N ARG A 7 -8.15 -5.65 -12.34
CA ARG A 7 -7.55 -4.38 -11.90
C ARG A 7 -8.37 -3.17 -12.34
N ARG A 8 -8.85 -3.16 -13.59
CA ARG A 8 -9.73 -2.09 -14.08
C ARG A 8 -11.01 -1.98 -13.26
N ARG A 9 -11.62 -3.12 -12.95
CA ARG A 9 -12.82 -3.17 -12.11
C ARG A 9 -12.52 -2.66 -10.70
N ALA A 10 -11.41 -3.07 -10.12
CA ALA A 10 -10.98 -2.62 -8.80
C ALA A 10 -10.79 -1.10 -8.75
N ARG A 11 -10.16 -0.51 -9.76
CA ARG A 11 -10.00 0.95 -9.84
C ARG A 11 -11.33 1.68 -9.88
N ARG A 12 -12.28 1.21 -10.70
CA ARG A 12 -13.62 1.80 -10.74
C ARG A 12 -14.33 1.67 -9.40
N ASN A 13 -14.21 0.53 -8.74
CA ASN A 13 -14.85 0.32 -7.45
C ASN A 13 -14.20 1.19 -6.36
N ALA A 14 -12.89 1.35 -6.41
CA ALA A 14 -12.15 2.18 -5.46
C ALA A 14 -12.63 3.65 -5.48
N THR A 15 -12.96 4.19 -6.65
CA THR A 15 -13.45 5.58 -6.76
C THR A 15 -14.79 5.82 -6.06
N ARG A 16 -15.51 4.77 -5.72
CA ARG A 16 -16.78 4.88 -4.97
C ARG A 16 -16.59 5.10 -3.48
N HIS A 17 -15.38 4.89 -2.98
CA HIS A 17 -15.05 5.07 -1.57
C HIS A 17 -14.41 6.43 -1.34
N THR A 18 -14.78 7.08 -0.24
CA THR A 18 -14.31 8.42 0.09
C THR A 18 -13.00 8.43 0.86
N ASP A 19 -12.67 7.35 1.56
CA ASP A 19 -11.45 7.28 2.34
C ASP A 19 -10.37 6.40 1.69
N CYS A 20 -9.10 6.75 1.97
CA CYS A 20 -7.95 6.04 1.41
C CYS A 20 -7.87 4.59 1.88
N ALA A 21 -8.22 4.32 3.13
CA ALA A 21 -8.17 2.97 3.69
C ALA A 21 -9.08 2.02 2.91
N ALA A 22 -10.33 2.41 2.68
CA ALA A 22 -11.28 1.60 1.91
C ALA A 22 -10.82 1.42 0.46
N ARG A 23 -10.33 2.49 -0.18
CA ARG A 23 -9.81 2.42 -1.55
C ARG A 23 -8.64 1.46 -1.65
N ALA A 24 -7.71 1.52 -0.70
CA ALA A 24 -6.54 0.64 -0.70
C ALA A 24 -6.92 -0.83 -0.56
N GLY A 25 -7.89 -1.14 0.30
CA GLY A 25 -8.41 -2.51 0.46
C GLY A 25 -9.00 -3.06 -0.84
N VAL A 26 -9.83 -2.27 -1.52
CA VAL A 26 -10.44 -2.66 -2.80
C VAL A 26 -9.37 -2.88 -3.87
N LEU A 27 -8.36 -2.01 -3.94
CA LEU A 27 -7.28 -2.14 -4.91
C LEU A 27 -6.41 -3.37 -4.63
N PHE A 28 -6.09 -3.62 -3.37
CA PHE A 28 -5.34 -4.82 -2.98
C PHE A 28 -6.11 -6.10 -3.36
N ASP A 29 -7.39 -6.17 -3.06
CA ASP A 29 -8.25 -7.30 -3.43
C ASP A 29 -8.33 -7.47 -4.95
N GLY A 30 -8.17 -6.40 -5.70
CA GLY A 30 -8.16 -6.38 -7.16
C GLY A 30 -6.87 -6.86 -7.81
N GLY A 31 -5.85 -7.21 -7.02
CA GLY A 31 -4.59 -7.77 -7.51
C GLY A 31 -3.43 -6.80 -7.61
N TYR A 32 -3.56 -5.57 -7.09
CA TYR A 32 -2.41 -4.69 -6.92
C TYR A 32 -1.61 -5.12 -5.69
N ASN A 33 -0.29 -4.90 -5.71
CA ASN A 33 0.50 -5.14 -4.51
C ASN A 33 0.29 -4.00 -3.49
N CYS A 34 0.84 -4.17 -2.29
CA CYS A 34 0.65 -3.23 -1.19
C CYS A 34 1.13 -1.80 -1.55
N ALA A 35 2.27 -1.67 -2.23
CA ALA A 35 2.80 -0.37 -2.63
C ALA A 35 1.90 0.31 -3.67
N GLN A 36 1.48 -0.43 -4.69
CA GLN A 36 0.59 0.07 -5.73
C GLN A 36 -0.77 0.49 -5.16
N ALA A 37 -1.31 -0.31 -4.25
CA ALA A 37 -2.62 -0.05 -3.64
C ALA A 37 -2.62 1.24 -2.82
N VAL A 38 -1.62 1.43 -1.96
CA VAL A 38 -1.51 2.65 -1.13
C VAL A 38 -1.27 3.88 -2.00
N LEU A 39 -0.38 3.78 -2.99
CA LEU A 39 -0.05 4.89 -3.88
C LEU A 39 -1.31 5.40 -4.61
N GLN A 40 -2.05 4.50 -5.23
CA GLN A 40 -3.27 4.84 -5.95
C GLN A 40 -4.37 5.39 -5.01
N ALA A 41 -4.55 4.74 -3.87
CA ALA A 41 -5.59 5.12 -2.92
C ALA A 41 -5.39 6.55 -2.42
N ALA A 42 -4.16 6.93 -2.13
CA ALA A 42 -3.84 8.24 -1.58
C ALA A 42 -3.77 9.36 -2.61
N THR A 43 -3.35 9.06 -3.84
CA THR A 43 -3.13 10.08 -4.88
C THR A 43 -4.23 10.14 -5.94
N GLY A 44 -5.00 9.08 -6.10
CA GLY A 44 -5.95 8.95 -7.20
C GLY A 44 -5.29 8.71 -8.55
N ARG A 45 -3.96 8.56 -8.60
CA ARG A 45 -3.21 8.39 -9.84
C ARG A 45 -3.03 6.91 -10.16
N ASP A 46 -3.15 6.58 -11.43
CA ASP A 46 -3.03 5.23 -11.95
C ASP A 46 -2.13 5.17 -13.19
N ASP A 47 -1.25 6.14 -13.36
CA ASP A 47 -0.31 6.23 -14.47
C ASP A 47 0.48 4.91 -14.57
N PRO A 48 0.57 4.29 -15.74
CA PRO A 48 1.28 3.02 -15.90
C PRO A 48 2.72 3.04 -15.40
N GLU A 49 3.43 4.15 -15.61
CA GLU A 49 4.81 4.31 -15.15
C GLU A 49 4.92 4.32 -13.63
N LEU A 50 4.03 5.04 -12.95
CA LEU A 50 3.99 5.06 -11.49
C LEU A 50 3.69 3.67 -10.92
N LEU A 51 2.72 2.97 -11.51
CA LEU A 51 2.35 1.63 -11.07
C LEU A 51 3.46 0.62 -11.33
N ALA A 52 4.17 0.74 -12.44
CA ALA A 52 5.32 -0.12 -12.74
C ALA A 52 6.46 0.11 -11.75
N MET A 53 6.73 1.36 -11.41
CA MET A 53 7.74 1.72 -10.40
C MET A 53 7.36 1.16 -9.02
N ALA A 54 6.13 1.38 -8.60
CA ALA A 54 5.65 0.90 -7.30
C ALA A 54 5.60 -0.64 -7.22
N ALA A 55 5.43 -1.32 -8.34
CA ALA A 55 5.42 -2.79 -8.40
C ALA A 55 6.72 -3.39 -7.86
N ALA A 56 7.85 -2.70 -8.03
CA ALA A 56 9.15 -3.15 -7.55
C ALA A 56 9.28 -3.18 -6.02
N PHE A 57 8.30 -2.62 -5.31
CA PHE A 57 8.32 -2.52 -3.85
C PHE A 57 7.36 -3.50 -3.16
N GLY A 58 6.75 -4.40 -3.89
CA GLY A 58 5.94 -5.48 -3.31
C GLY A 58 6.81 -6.55 -2.66
N SER A 59 6.34 -7.11 -1.54
CA SER A 59 7.10 -8.07 -0.73
C SER A 59 8.45 -7.52 -0.25
N GLY A 60 8.47 -6.23 0.04
CA GLY A 60 9.68 -5.48 0.35
C GLY A 60 10.36 -4.97 -0.92
N ILE A 61 11.46 -4.26 -0.76
CA ILE A 61 12.21 -3.72 -1.89
C ILE A 61 12.78 -4.89 -2.71
N GLY A 62 12.33 -5.01 -3.95
CA GLY A 62 12.80 -6.08 -4.83
C GLY A 62 12.55 -7.47 -4.27
N GLU A 63 11.44 -7.68 -3.60
CA GLU A 63 11.04 -8.94 -2.97
C GLU A 63 12.04 -9.42 -1.89
N SER A 64 12.80 -8.49 -1.30
CA SER A 64 13.83 -8.81 -0.29
C SER A 64 13.27 -9.08 1.12
N GLY A 65 11.97 -8.87 1.34
CA GLY A 65 11.34 -9.03 2.65
C GLY A 65 11.46 -7.81 3.57
N CYS A 66 11.97 -6.69 3.05
CA CYS A 66 12.11 -5.39 3.76
C CYS A 66 12.33 -4.27 2.74
N LEU A 67 11.70 -3.18 2.80
CA LEU A 67 10.73 -2.64 3.74
C LEU A 67 9.31 -2.97 3.27
N CYS A 68 8.31 -2.96 4.17
CA CYS A 68 6.91 -3.19 3.82
C CYS A 68 6.46 -2.23 2.70
N GLY A 69 5.92 -2.81 1.60
CA GLY A 69 5.50 -2.03 0.44
C GLY A 69 4.39 -1.03 0.73
N ALA A 70 3.55 -1.28 1.72
CA ALA A 70 2.52 -0.33 2.15
C ALA A 70 3.16 0.97 2.66
N VAL A 71 4.26 0.87 3.38
CA VAL A 71 5.01 2.03 3.86
C VAL A 71 5.70 2.73 2.70
N SER A 72 6.37 1.98 1.82
CA SER A 72 7.05 2.53 0.64
C SER A 72 6.06 3.27 -0.27
N GLY A 73 4.93 2.66 -0.57
CA GLY A 73 3.87 3.28 -1.37
C GLY A 73 3.31 4.54 -0.70
N GLY A 74 3.19 4.52 0.61
CA GLY A 74 2.76 5.68 1.39
C GLY A 74 3.74 6.84 1.32
N VAL A 75 5.03 6.57 1.43
CA VAL A 75 6.07 7.58 1.29
C VAL A 75 6.07 8.18 -0.13
N MET A 76 5.92 7.34 -1.16
CA MET A 76 5.77 7.81 -2.54
C MET A 76 4.56 8.74 -2.69
N ALA A 77 3.43 8.36 -2.11
CA ALA A 77 2.20 9.15 -2.15
C ALA A 77 2.40 10.53 -1.50
N LEU A 78 3.04 10.57 -0.34
CA LEU A 78 3.36 11.82 0.34
C LEU A 78 4.24 12.71 -0.54
N GLY A 79 5.25 12.12 -1.19
CA GLY A 79 6.13 12.85 -2.12
C GLY A 79 5.36 13.45 -3.28
N LEU A 80 4.48 12.66 -3.92
CA LEU A 80 3.65 13.13 -5.04
C LEU A 80 2.68 14.23 -4.64
N CYS A 81 2.24 14.24 -3.39
CA CYS A 81 1.31 15.25 -2.86
C CYS A 81 2.03 16.47 -2.25
N GLY A 82 3.33 16.60 -2.47
CA GLY A 82 4.11 17.75 -1.98
C GLY A 82 4.43 17.71 -0.49
N LYS A 83 4.36 16.55 0.13
CA LYS A 83 4.61 16.36 1.57
C LYS A 83 5.70 15.31 1.85
N ALA A 84 6.73 15.29 1.01
CA ALA A 84 7.85 14.34 1.15
C ALA A 84 8.50 14.40 2.54
N GLU A 85 8.55 15.58 3.17
CA GLU A 85 9.12 15.82 4.50
C GLU A 85 8.37 15.05 5.60
N ARG A 86 7.13 14.61 5.34
CA ARG A 86 6.34 13.86 6.31
C ARG A 86 6.52 12.34 6.23
N GLY A 87 7.37 11.87 5.33
CA GLY A 87 7.63 10.44 5.18
C GLY A 87 8.11 9.76 6.48
N GLY A 88 8.96 10.44 7.24
CA GLY A 88 9.44 9.95 8.54
C GLY A 88 8.32 9.78 9.56
N GLU A 89 7.30 10.65 9.53
CA GLU A 89 6.15 10.55 10.42
C GLU A 89 5.31 9.30 10.09
N LEU A 90 5.17 8.98 8.81
CA LEU A 90 4.50 7.75 8.39
C LEU A 90 5.22 6.51 8.91
N VAL A 91 6.54 6.47 8.75
CA VAL A 91 7.37 5.35 9.23
C VAL A 91 7.21 5.20 10.75
N ALA A 92 7.25 6.32 11.49
CA ALA A 92 7.09 6.31 12.94
C ALA A 92 5.69 5.82 13.36
N ALA A 93 4.63 6.29 12.70
CA ALA A 93 3.27 5.87 12.98
C ALA A 93 3.07 4.37 12.73
N PHE A 94 3.60 3.88 11.62
CA PHE A 94 3.51 2.46 11.27
C PHE A 94 4.26 1.59 12.31
N ARG A 95 5.47 1.99 12.70
CA ARG A 95 6.23 1.29 13.75
C ARG A 95 5.52 1.31 15.10
N ALA A 96 4.89 2.42 15.44
CA ALA A 96 4.15 2.53 16.70
C ALA A 96 3.02 1.50 16.77
N GLU A 97 2.36 1.23 15.66
CA GLU A 97 1.23 0.28 15.60
C GLU A 97 1.70 -1.17 15.40
N PHE A 98 2.65 -1.40 14.49
CA PHE A 98 3.04 -2.75 14.08
C PHE A 98 4.42 -3.18 14.53
N ARG A 99 5.16 -2.31 15.22
CA ARG A 99 6.48 -2.54 15.84
C ARG A 99 7.65 -2.66 14.86
N THR A 100 7.41 -2.99 13.60
CA THR A 100 8.44 -3.14 12.58
C THR A 100 7.91 -2.71 11.23
N THR A 101 8.82 -2.39 10.32
CA THR A 101 8.50 -2.06 8.92
C THR A 101 8.96 -3.15 7.95
N CYS A 102 9.58 -4.21 8.43
CA CYS A 102 10.07 -5.29 7.56
C CYS A 102 9.00 -6.34 7.28
N CYS A 103 8.72 -6.58 5.98
CA CYS A 103 7.75 -7.59 5.53
C CYS A 103 7.97 -8.94 6.16
N ARG A 104 9.23 -9.40 6.22
CA ARG A 104 9.57 -10.70 6.78
C ARG A 104 9.18 -10.80 8.25
N ALA A 105 9.47 -9.76 9.03
CA ALA A 105 9.11 -9.72 10.46
C ALA A 105 7.58 -9.60 10.64
N LEU A 106 6.92 -8.79 9.83
CA LEU A 106 5.46 -8.63 9.86
C LEU A 106 4.71 -9.90 9.46
N SER A 107 5.34 -10.76 8.66
CA SER A 107 4.74 -11.96 8.08
C SER A 107 5.25 -13.26 8.73
N LYS A 108 6.08 -13.18 9.78
CA LYS A 108 6.77 -14.32 10.38
C LYS A 108 5.85 -15.45 10.85
N ASP A 109 4.63 -15.12 11.25
CA ASP A 109 3.66 -16.09 11.78
C ASP A 109 2.76 -16.68 10.70
N TYR A 110 2.98 -16.33 9.43
CA TYR A 110 2.14 -16.75 8.33
C TYR A 110 2.96 -17.49 7.27
N ARG A 111 2.38 -18.53 6.67
CA ARG A 111 2.99 -19.16 5.50
C ARG A 111 2.91 -18.18 4.32
N TRP A 112 4.05 -17.96 3.69
CA TRP A 112 4.17 -17.00 2.57
C TRP A 112 3.16 -17.31 1.46
N LEU A 113 2.45 -16.28 1.02
CA LEU A 113 1.39 -16.32 0.01
C LEU A 113 0.15 -17.15 0.39
N SER A 114 0.03 -17.58 1.66
CA SER A 114 -1.20 -18.19 2.16
C SER A 114 -2.33 -17.14 2.23
N ARG A 115 -3.57 -17.60 2.38
CA ARG A 115 -4.72 -16.72 2.59
C ARG A 115 -4.51 -15.80 3.80
N GLU A 116 -3.97 -16.36 4.88
CA GLU A 116 -3.71 -15.64 6.13
C GLU A 116 -2.61 -14.57 5.93
N HIS A 117 -1.55 -14.91 5.19
CA HIS A 117 -0.50 -13.95 4.83
C HIS A 117 -1.06 -12.79 4.01
N LEU A 118 -1.84 -13.09 2.98
CA LEU A 118 -2.46 -12.06 2.14
C LEU A 118 -3.45 -11.20 2.93
N GLY A 119 -4.22 -11.81 3.83
CA GLY A 119 -5.11 -11.09 4.74
C GLY A 119 -4.37 -10.12 5.65
N ASN A 120 -3.22 -10.54 6.16
CA ASN A 120 -2.35 -9.68 6.97
C ASN A 120 -1.78 -8.52 6.13
N CYS A 121 -1.29 -8.81 4.92
CA CYS A 121 -0.80 -7.77 3.99
C CYS A 121 -1.90 -6.75 3.67
N ARG A 122 -3.14 -7.22 3.48
CA ARG A 122 -4.29 -6.34 3.27
C ARG A 122 -4.50 -5.41 4.47
N ARG A 123 -4.46 -5.96 5.66
CA ARG A 123 -4.62 -5.19 6.90
C ARG A 123 -3.56 -4.09 7.03
N LEU A 124 -2.31 -4.42 6.75
CA LEU A 124 -1.20 -3.47 6.77
C LEU A 124 -1.37 -2.37 5.70
N THR A 125 -1.82 -2.77 4.51
CA THR A 125 -2.07 -1.88 3.38
C THR A 125 -3.17 -0.86 3.72
N VAL A 126 -4.27 -1.32 4.25
CA VAL A 126 -5.40 -0.49 4.68
C VAL A 126 -4.97 0.49 5.78
N ALA A 127 -4.24 -0.01 6.78
CA ALA A 127 -3.75 0.83 7.88
C ALA A 127 -2.79 1.92 7.38
N ALA A 128 -1.82 1.57 6.53
CA ALA A 128 -0.88 2.53 5.97
C ALA A 128 -1.60 3.62 5.16
N ALA A 129 -2.56 3.24 4.35
CA ALA A 129 -3.35 4.20 3.57
C ALA A 129 -4.10 5.19 4.46
N GLY A 130 -4.67 4.72 5.57
CA GLY A 130 -5.33 5.58 6.56
C GLY A 130 -4.36 6.55 7.22
N MET A 131 -3.15 6.09 7.54
CA MET A 131 -2.08 6.94 8.10
C MET A 131 -1.66 8.02 7.11
N VAL A 132 -1.50 7.67 5.83
CA VAL A 132 -1.17 8.62 4.77
C VAL A 132 -2.25 9.70 4.65
N GLU A 133 -3.51 9.29 4.61
CA GLU A 133 -4.63 10.24 4.52
C GLU A 133 -4.60 11.26 5.65
N LYS A 134 -4.36 10.79 6.87
CA LYS A 134 -4.25 11.65 8.03
C LYS A 134 -3.13 12.69 7.88
N LEU A 135 -1.97 12.26 7.40
CA LEU A 135 -0.83 13.14 7.17
C LEU A 135 -1.07 14.14 6.02
N LEU A 136 -1.87 13.76 5.03
CA LEU A 136 -2.22 14.64 3.91
C LEU A 136 -3.17 15.77 4.33
N HIS A 137 -3.98 15.55 5.36
CA HIS A 137 -5.00 16.50 5.82
C HIS A 137 -4.60 17.30 7.08
N ASP A 138 -3.48 16.98 7.68
CA ASP A 138 -2.99 17.72 8.87
C ASP A 138 -2.27 19.05 8.48
#